data_9a49fbda25f1cd666a6b882b45f61e1a
#
_entry.id   9a49fbda25f1cd666a6b882b45f61e1a
#
_cell.length_a   1.000
_cell.length_b   1.000
_cell.length_c   1.000
_cell.angle_alpha   90.00
_cell.angle_beta   90.00
_cell.angle_gamma   90.00
#
_symmetry.space_group_name_H-M   'P 1'
#
loop_
_entity.id
_entity.type
_entity.pdbx_description
1 polymer ?
#
loop_
_entity_poly.entity_id
_entity_poly.type
_entity_poly.pdbx_seq_one_letter_code
_entity_poly.pdbx_strand_id
1 'polypeptide(L)'
;MALLHTLSPLPKPLLFSSFTKKSLFLTKSTPPRNRTRKTFSLTVKGVAAPTTKTEPNQPFSEAERNDFDDEFEDESSSSKFSWRDHWYPVSLIEDLNPSLPTPFQLLGREIVIWYDNSKSQWVVFDDKCPHRLAPLSEGRIDEGGNLQCSYHGWSFDGSGGCAMIPQASPEGPESCAVRSHRACATRFPTLVSQGLLFVWPDENGWEKANASKPPMLPDDFVKPEFATVNIQRDLFYGYDTLMENVSDPSHIDFAHHKVTGRRDRAKPLPFKMDSRGSWGFSGANEGNPRISSKFIAPCYYINKVEIDTKLPIVGDQKWVIWICSFNVPMAPGKTRSIVCSARNFFQFTVPGPAWWQVRFLFSMLLFPFFFDKTTQCPILLISAISLFMFQVVPRWYEHWTSNKVYDGDMIVLQGQEKVFLAQTEQGGDINKQYTSLTFTPTQADRFVLAFRNWLRRHGNGQPEWFSKSSSPLPSTVLSKREMLDRFEQHTLKCSSCKGAYEGFKTWQKILIGATVLFCATSGIPSDTQLRVVLAGLAVVSAALAFTVHQLEKNFVFVDYVHAEID
;
A
#
# COMPACT_ATOMS: atom_id res chain seq x y z
N MET A 1 29.80 -43.25 -30.33
CA MET A 1 29.95 -44.07 -29.13
C MET A 1 29.05 -43.42 -28.06
N ALA A 2 27.81 -43.71 -27.96
CA ALA A 2 27.13 -44.91 -27.41
C ALA A 2 27.27 -45.03 -25.90
N LEU A 3 26.13 -44.80 -25.25
CA LEU A 3 25.44 -45.51 -24.18
C LEU A 3 24.60 -44.49 -23.43
N LEU A 4 23.29 -44.32 -23.59
CA LEU A 4 22.09 -45.15 -23.44
C LEU A 4 21.89 -45.78 -22.05
N HIS A 5 20.70 -45.44 -21.50
CA HIS A 5 19.86 -46.06 -20.51
C HIS A 5 20.21 -45.75 -19.02
N THR A 6 19.26 -45.42 -18.19
CA THR A 6 17.94 -46.00 -17.92
C THR A 6 17.01 -45.03 -17.17
N LEU A 7 15.78 -45.05 -17.56
CA LEU A 7 14.58 -44.48 -16.90
C LEU A 7 14.19 -45.31 -15.66
N SER A 8 13.71 -44.63 -14.64
CA SER A 8 12.72 -45.22 -13.70
C SER A 8 11.77 -44.14 -13.19
N PRO A 9 10.49 -44.47 -13.00
CA PRO A 9 9.40 -43.50 -12.93
C PRO A 9 9.06 -43.06 -11.51
N LEU A 10 8.49 -41.85 -11.41
CA LEU A 10 7.91 -41.25 -10.19
C LEU A 10 6.70 -42.04 -9.67
N PRO A 11 6.49 -42.16 -8.35
CA PRO A 11 5.28 -42.72 -7.78
C PRO A 11 4.14 -41.68 -7.77
N LYS A 12 2.96 -42.16 -8.13
CA LYS A 12 1.66 -41.46 -8.10
C LYS A 12 1.19 -41.19 -6.67
N PRO A 13 0.42 -40.12 -6.42
CA PRO A 13 -0.18 -39.86 -5.12
C PRO A 13 -1.35 -40.80 -4.85
N LEU A 14 -1.40 -41.32 -3.61
CA LEU A 14 -2.47 -42.17 -3.09
C LEU A 14 -3.73 -41.34 -2.82
N LEU A 15 -4.80 -41.75 -3.48
CA LEU A 15 -6.18 -41.41 -3.19
C LEU A 15 -6.59 -42.06 -1.85
N PHE A 16 -7.02 -41.25 -0.90
CA PHE A 16 -7.78 -41.76 0.26
C PHE A 16 -9.29 -41.61 -0.03
N SER A 17 -9.92 -42.77 0.03
CA SER A 17 -11.33 -43.00 -0.24
C SER A 17 -12.24 -42.54 0.90
N SER A 18 -13.34 -42.00 0.47
CA SER A 18 -14.69 -41.96 1.07
C SER A 18 -14.94 -42.73 2.35
N PHE A 19 -15.46 -42.08 3.36
CA PHE A 19 -16.29 -42.73 4.39
C PHE A 19 -17.76 -42.32 4.20
N THR A 20 -18.57 -43.37 4.15
CA THR A 20 -19.97 -43.50 3.85
C THR A 20 -20.89 -42.86 4.89
N LYS A 21 -21.96 -42.29 4.37
CA LYS A 21 -23.20 -41.92 5.05
C LYS A 21 -23.84 -43.12 5.74
N LYS A 22 -24.26 -42.98 6.98
CA LYS A 22 -25.36 -43.77 7.57
C LYS A 22 -26.55 -42.86 7.83
N SER A 23 -27.59 -43.15 7.12
CA SER A 23 -28.95 -42.68 7.32
C SER A 23 -29.60 -43.38 8.54
N LEU A 24 -30.32 -42.64 9.37
CA LEU A 24 -31.33 -43.24 10.24
C LEU A 24 -32.54 -42.32 10.39
N PHE A 25 -33.58 -42.80 9.79
CA PHE A 25 -35.05 -42.82 10.09
C PHE A 25 -35.73 -41.64 10.74
N LEU A 26 -36.77 -41.23 10.01
CA LEU A 26 -37.93 -40.44 10.41
C LEU A 26 -38.67 -41.01 11.63
N THR A 27 -39.07 -40.12 12.54
CA THR A 27 -40.35 -40.25 13.26
C THR A 27 -41.11 -38.93 13.23
N LYS A 28 -42.33 -39.03 12.79
CA LYS A 28 -43.37 -37.97 12.83
C LYS A 28 -43.72 -37.68 14.30
N SER A 29 -43.80 -36.39 14.66
CA SER A 29 -44.61 -35.97 15.79
C SER A 29 -45.22 -34.61 15.58
N THR A 30 -46.40 -34.50 15.93
CA THR A 30 -47.44 -33.47 15.87
C THR A 30 -47.07 -32.12 16.48
N PRO A 31 -47.76 -31.02 16.11
CA PRO A 31 -47.43 -29.66 16.56
C PRO A 31 -47.99 -29.37 17.96
N PRO A 32 -47.28 -28.62 18.80
CA PRO A 32 -47.84 -28.13 20.05
C PRO A 32 -48.33 -26.69 19.96
N ARG A 33 -49.48 -26.54 20.44
CA ARG A 33 -50.22 -25.42 21.05
C ARG A 33 -49.49 -24.11 21.28
N ASN A 34 -50.17 -23.04 20.89
CA ASN A 34 -50.03 -21.65 21.33
C ASN A 34 -49.70 -21.52 22.82
N ARG A 35 -48.59 -20.88 23.12
CA ARG A 35 -48.28 -20.30 24.42
C ARG A 35 -48.11 -18.80 24.27
N THR A 36 -49.04 -18.06 24.80
CA THR A 36 -49.04 -16.62 25.01
C THR A 36 -47.77 -16.17 25.76
N ARG A 37 -46.98 -15.33 25.14
CA ARG A 37 -45.83 -14.64 25.72
C ARG A 37 -46.35 -13.50 26.59
N LYS A 38 -46.22 -13.65 27.91
CA LYS A 38 -46.35 -12.53 28.87
C LYS A 38 -45.11 -11.67 28.77
N THR A 39 -45.25 -10.45 28.31
CA THR A 39 -44.21 -9.40 28.39
C THR A 39 -44.14 -8.91 29.83
N PHE A 40 -42.99 -9.15 30.47
CA PHE A 40 -42.63 -8.47 31.71
C PHE A 40 -41.98 -7.14 31.37
N SER A 41 -42.60 -6.03 31.69
CA SER A 41 -42.00 -4.70 31.67
C SER A 41 -41.28 -4.47 33.01
N LEU A 42 -39.97 -4.39 32.98
CA LEU A 42 -39.16 -3.90 34.10
C LEU A 42 -39.12 -2.37 34.02
N THR A 43 -39.84 -1.72 34.91
CA THR A 43 -39.74 -0.27 35.10
C THR A 43 -38.51 0.02 35.95
N VAL A 44 -37.42 0.46 35.31
CA VAL A 44 -36.25 1.01 36.01
C VAL A 44 -36.56 2.48 36.34
N LYS A 45 -36.69 2.79 37.61
CA LYS A 45 -36.75 4.18 38.07
C LYS A 45 -35.37 4.83 37.83
N GLY A 46 -35.26 5.69 36.83
CA GLY A 46 -34.09 6.48 36.55
C GLY A 46 -33.90 7.57 37.59
N VAL A 47 -32.70 7.64 38.12
CA VAL A 47 -32.21 8.81 38.88
C VAL A 47 -31.95 9.92 37.85
N ALA A 48 -32.61 11.08 38.05
CA ALA A 48 -32.47 12.23 37.18
C ALA A 48 -31.08 12.84 37.33
N ALA A 49 -30.32 12.89 36.24
CA ALA A 49 -29.11 13.71 36.12
C ALA A 49 -29.51 15.19 35.92
N PRO A 50 -28.69 16.15 36.37
CA PRO A 50 -29.02 17.56 36.24
C PRO A 50 -29.05 17.99 34.78
N THR A 51 -30.18 18.53 34.36
CA THR A 51 -30.40 19.12 33.04
C THR A 51 -29.70 20.46 32.94
N THR A 52 -28.49 20.49 32.38
CA THR A 52 -28.01 21.71 31.71
C THR A 52 -28.74 21.78 30.36
N LYS A 53 -29.57 22.83 30.22
CA LYS A 53 -30.16 23.18 28.94
C LYS A 53 -29.07 23.64 27.99
N THR A 54 -28.50 22.71 27.20
CA THR A 54 -27.85 23.01 25.95
C THR A 54 -28.97 22.97 24.90
N GLU A 55 -29.18 24.10 24.23
CA GLU A 55 -30.06 24.15 23.05
C GLU A 55 -29.62 23.07 22.07
N PRO A 56 -30.55 22.31 21.47
CA PRO A 56 -30.18 21.35 20.43
C PRO A 56 -29.58 22.14 19.26
N ASN A 57 -28.35 21.84 18.88
CA ASN A 57 -27.75 22.29 17.64
C ASN A 57 -28.76 21.98 16.53
N GLN A 58 -29.26 23.02 15.89
CA GLN A 58 -30.14 22.89 14.73
C GLN A 58 -29.39 22.07 13.67
N PRO A 59 -30.04 21.08 13.05
CA PRO A 59 -29.45 20.44 11.87
C PRO A 59 -29.22 21.52 10.84
N PHE A 60 -28.07 21.44 10.15
CA PHE A 60 -27.73 22.33 9.02
C PHE A 60 -28.98 22.61 8.18
N SER A 61 -29.31 23.88 8.00
CA SER A 61 -30.46 24.28 7.20
C SER A 61 -30.27 23.81 5.75
N GLU A 62 -31.36 23.56 5.04
CA GLU A 62 -31.31 23.29 3.60
C GLU A 62 -30.55 24.36 2.82
N ALA A 63 -30.54 25.60 3.31
CA ALA A 63 -29.74 26.71 2.78
C ALA A 63 -28.23 26.46 2.90
N GLU A 64 -27.74 25.93 4.04
CA GLU A 64 -26.32 25.60 4.19
C GLU A 64 -25.91 24.35 3.39
N ARG A 65 -26.85 23.48 3.03
CA ARG A 65 -26.61 22.38 2.06
C ARG A 65 -26.54 22.91 0.63
N ASN A 66 -27.36 23.91 0.31
CA ASN A 66 -27.39 24.54 -1.00
C ASN A 66 -26.17 25.45 -1.22
N ASP A 67 -25.57 26.06 -0.17
CA ASP A 67 -24.30 26.79 -0.27
C ASP A 67 -23.14 25.93 -0.84
N PHE A 68 -23.22 24.61 -0.72
CA PHE A 68 -22.27 23.71 -1.38
C PHE A 68 -22.54 23.54 -2.88
N ASP A 69 -23.77 23.74 -3.33
CA ASP A 69 -24.16 23.60 -4.74
C ASP A 69 -24.19 24.94 -5.50
N ASP A 70 -24.44 26.08 -4.82
CA ASP A 70 -24.79 27.36 -5.47
C ASP A 70 -23.63 28.38 -5.60
N GLU A 71 -22.50 28.25 -4.90
CA GLU A 71 -21.34 29.17 -5.02
C GLU A 71 -20.38 28.87 -6.18
N PHE A 72 -20.85 28.16 -7.20
CA PHE A 72 -20.10 28.01 -8.43
C PHE A 72 -20.69 28.90 -9.51
N GLU A 73 -20.21 30.15 -9.56
CA GLU A 73 -20.38 30.95 -10.78
C GLU A 73 -19.76 30.19 -11.96
N ASP A 74 -20.56 30.08 -12.98
CA ASP A 74 -20.33 29.51 -14.28
C ASP A 74 -19.04 30.05 -14.92
N GLU A 75 -17.90 29.40 -14.72
CA GLU A 75 -16.85 29.44 -15.74
C GLU A 75 -17.32 28.56 -16.92
N SER A 76 -18.14 29.11 -17.76
CA SER A 76 -18.74 28.50 -18.95
C SER A 76 -17.73 28.24 -20.07
N SER A 77 -16.60 27.65 -19.77
CA SER A 77 -15.71 27.04 -20.77
C SER A 77 -14.87 25.95 -20.14
N SER A 78 -15.46 24.99 -19.38
CA SER A 78 -14.69 23.89 -18.87
C SER A 78 -14.47 22.85 -19.98
N SER A 79 -13.31 22.87 -20.59
CA SER A 79 -12.79 21.69 -21.26
C SER A 79 -12.90 20.53 -20.25
N LYS A 80 -13.60 19.45 -20.63
CA LYS A 80 -13.75 18.26 -19.79
C LYS A 80 -12.37 17.81 -19.34
N PHE A 81 -12.24 17.47 -18.07
CA PHE A 81 -11.00 16.93 -17.51
C PHE A 81 -10.62 15.64 -18.25
N SER A 82 -9.38 15.55 -18.74
CA SER A 82 -8.87 14.38 -19.44
C SER A 82 -7.98 13.57 -18.52
N TRP A 83 -8.41 12.37 -18.15
CA TRP A 83 -7.61 11.45 -17.34
C TRP A 83 -6.31 11.01 -18.03
N ARG A 84 -6.26 11.08 -19.35
CA ARG A 84 -5.11 10.61 -20.15
C ARG A 84 -4.05 11.69 -20.36
N ASP A 85 -4.36 12.95 -20.05
CA ASP A 85 -3.47 14.08 -20.25
C ASP A 85 -2.76 14.51 -18.95
N HIS A 86 -2.31 13.54 -18.16
CA HIS A 86 -1.62 13.80 -16.89
C HIS A 86 -0.50 12.80 -16.59
N TRP A 87 0.50 13.23 -15.82
CA TRP A 87 1.54 12.39 -15.28
C TRP A 87 1.04 11.57 -14.07
N TYR A 88 1.23 10.25 -14.12
CA TYR A 88 0.92 9.33 -13.02
C TYR A 88 2.21 8.71 -12.47
N PRO A 89 2.52 8.80 -11.17
CA PRO A 89 3.62 8.05 -10.59
C PRO A 89 3.21 6.58 -10.46
N VAL A 90 3.97 5.69 -11.09
CA VAL A 90 3.62 4.26 -11.14
C VAL A 90 4.43 3.42 -10.16
N SER A 91 5.61 3.90 -9.74
CA SER A 91 6.45 3.20 -8.76
C SER A 91 7.45 4.13 -8.09
N LEU A 92 7.90 3.72 -6.89
CA LEU A 92 9.13 4.20 -6.29
C LEU A 92 10.32 3.59 -7.04
N ILE A 93 11.32 4.40 -7.42
CA ILE A 93 12.53 3.92 -8.10
C ILE A 93 13.31 2.93 -7.26
N GLU A 94 13.39 3.16 -5.95
CA GLU A 94 14.10 2.29 -5.00
C GLU A 94 13.51 0.87 -4.86
N ASP A 95 12.28 0.67 -5.32
CA ASP A 95 11.58 -0.61 -5.29
C ASP A 95 11.60 -1.34 -6.65
N LEU A 96 12.11 -0.71 -7.71
CA LEU A 96 12.25 -1.31 -9.03
C LEU A 96 13.59 -2.07 -9.16
N ASN A 97 13.54 -3.26 -9.76
CA ASN A 97 14.73 -4.03 -10.08
C ASN A 97 15.15 -3.78 -11.54
N PRO A 98 16.32 -3.15 -11.81
CA PRO A 98 16.76 -2.85 -13.18
C PRO A 98 17.06 -4.10 -14.02
N SER A 99 17.20 -5.27 -13.41
CA SER A 99 17.49 -6.53 -14.12
C SER A 99 16.23 -7.28 -14.57
N LEU A 100 15.03 -6.83 -14.18
CA LEU A 100 13.78 -7.53 -14.43
C LEU A 100 12.69 -6.58 -14.96
N PRO A 101 11.94 -6.96 -16.01
CA PRO A 101 10.74 -6.24 -16.38
C PRO A 101 9.69 -6.37 -15.29
N THR A 102 8.95 -5.29 -15.02
CA THR A 102 7.95 -5.21 -13.95
C THR A 102 6.59 -4.87 -14.54
N PRO A 103 5.57 -5.73 -14.41
CA PRO A 103 4.21 -5.44 -14.87
C PRO A 103 3.55 -4.37 -14.00
N PHE A 104 2.75 -3.52 -14.62
CA PHE A 104 1.89 -2.58 -13.94
C PHE A 104 0.62 -2.33 -14.76
N GLN A 105 -0.46 -1.95 -14.09
CA GLN A 105 -1.71 -1.57 -14.73
C GLN A 105 -2.01 -0.10 -14.48
N LEU A 106 -2.25 0.67 -15.53
CA LEU A 106 -2.57 2.10 -15.44
C LEU A 106 -3.85 2.41 -16.22
N LEU A 107 -4.87 2.93 -15.55
CA LEU A 107 -6.18 3.24 -16.14
C LEU A 107 -6.78 2.03 -16.91
N GLY A 108 -6.56 0.81 -16.41
CA GLY A 108 -7.03 -0.42 -17.06
C GLY A 108 -6.19 -0.89 -18.25
N ARG A 109 -5.05 -0.27 -18.49
CA ARG A 109 -4.08 -0.66 -19.53
C ARG A 109 -2.88 -1.36 -18.91
N GLU A 110 -2.55 -2.56 -19.40
CA GLU A 110 -1.36 -3.29 -18.97
C GLU A 110 -0.11 -2.64 -19.58
N ILE A 111 0.87 -2.33 -18.74
CA ILE A 111 2.16 -1.75 -19.13
C ILE A 111 3.30 -2.51 -18.48
N VAL A 112 4.47 -2.50 -19.10
CA VAL A 112 5.70 -3.06 -18.57
C VAL A 112 6.74 -1.97 -18.33
N ILE A 113 7.29 -1.95 -17.12
CA ILE A 113 8.38 -1.06 -16.69
C ILE A 113 9.68 -1.86 -16.79
N TRP A 114 10.70 -1.31 -17.44
CA TRP A 114 12.00 -1.94 -17.53
C TRP A 114 13.13 -0.91 -17.63
N TYR A 115 14.35 -1.33 -17.38
CA TYR A 115 15.52 -0.45 -17.38
C TYR A 115 16.35 -0.67 -18.64
N ASP A 116 16.45 0.35 -19.48
CA ASP A 116 17.32 0.38 -20.66
C ASP A 116 18.76 0.67 -20.20
N ASN A 117 19.60 -0.36 -20.13
CA ASN A 117 20.99 -0.25 -19.72
C ASN A 117 21.81 0.60 -20.68
N SER A 118 21.46 0.61 -21.99
CA SER A 118 22.20 1.35 -23.02
C SER A 118 22.11 2.87 -22.84
N LYS A 119 20.97 3.35 -22.37
CA LYS A 119 20.70 4.77 -22.13
C LYS A 119 20.61 5.13 -20.66
N SER A 120 20.80 4.15 -19.76
CA SER A 120 20.68 4.31 -18.31
C SER A 120 19.39 4.99 -17.88
N GLN A 121 18.25 4.54 -18.42
CA GLN A 121 16.93 5.14 -18.18
C GLN A 121 15.84 4.10 -17.96
N TRP A 122 14.85 4.42 -17.15
CA TRP A 122 13.62 3.66 -17.06
C TRP A 122 12.74 3.94 -18.26
N VAL A 123 12.16 2.88 -18.82
CA VAL A 123 11.29 2.92 -20.00
C VAL A 123 10.01 2.15 -19.71
N VAL A 124 8.91 2.59 -20.29
CA VAL A 124 7.61 1.93 -20.16
C VAL A 124 7.02 1.66 -21.54
N PHE A 125 6.61 0.42 -21.74
CA PHE A 125 5.92 -0.03 -22.95
C PHE A 125 4.51 -0.53 -22.65
N ASP A 126 3.65 -0.58 -23.65
CA ASP A 126 2.43 -1.41 -23.60
C ASP A 126 2.86 -2.87 -23.40
N ASP A 127 2.23 -3.57 -22.46
CA ASP A 127 2.64 -4.95 -22.10
C ASP A 127 2.16 -5.97 -23.15
N LYS A 128 2.51 -5.70 -24.41
CA LYS A 128 2.13 -6.50 -25.57
C LYS A 128 3.25 -6.56 -26.59
N CYS A 129 3.75 -7.75 -26.84
CA CYS A 129 4.67 -7.98 -27.93
C CYS A 129 3.95 -7.79 -29.29
N PRO A 130 4.46 -6.93 -30.20
CA PRO A 130 3.81 -6.68 -31.47
C PRO A 130 3.67 -7.92 -32.37
N HIS A 131 4.43 -8.99 -32.09
CA HIS A 131 4.35 -10.24 -32.86
C HIS A 131 2.99 -10.94 -32.67
N ARG A 132 2.63 -11.33 -31.44
CA ARG A 132 1.39 -12.08 -31.12
C ARG A 132 0.79 -11.70 -29.78
N LEU A 133 1.00 -10.48 -29.33
CA LEU A 133 0.41 -9.86 -28.14
C LEU A 133 0.73 -10.59 -26.81
N ALA A 134 1.82 -11.38 -26.79
CA ALA A 134 2.30 -11.96 -25.53
C ALA A 134 2.79 -10.86 -24.59
N PRO A 135 2.59 -10.98 -23.26
CA PRO A 135 3.05 -9.98 -22.30
C PRO A 135 4.59 -9.88 -22.32
N LEU A 136 5.08 -8.65 -22.44
CA LEU A 136 6.51 -8.35 -22.41
C LEU A 136 7.06 -8.38 -20.98
N SER A 137 6.20 -8.21 -19.99
CA SER A 137 6.55 -8.33 -18.56
C SER A 137 6.99 -9.74 -18.15
N GLU A 138 6.56 -10.78 -18.88
CA GLU A 138 7.06 -12.15 -18.71
C GLU A 138 8.41 -12.38 -19.43
N GLY A 139 8.96 -11.31 -20.01
CA GLY A 139 10.21 -11.31 -20.73
C GLY A 139 11.43 -11.23 -19.83
N ARG A 140 12.55 -10.85 -20.45
CA ARG A 140 13.83 -10.64 -19.77
C ARG A 140 14.61 -9.51 -20.44
N ILE A 141 15.65 -9.05 -19.76
CA ILE A 141 16.65 -8.17 -20.40
C ILE A 141 17.71 -9.08 -21.04
N ASP A 142 17.90 -8.92 -22.35
CA ASP A 142 18.91 -9.69 -23.10
C ASP A 142 20.35 -9.18 -22.85
N GLU A 143 21.35 -9.86 -23.41
CA GLU A 143 22.77 -9.50 -23.27
C GLU A 143 23.09 -8.12 -23.87
N GLY A 144 22.29 -7.67 -24.86
CA GLY A 144 22.39 -6.34 -25.45
C GLY A 144 21.70 -5.23 -24.64
N GLY A 145 21.05 -5.59 -23.52
CA GLY A 145 20.33 -4.65 -22.67
C GLY A 145 18.94 -4.29 -23.19
N ASN A 146 18.38 -5.05 -24.13
CA ASN A 146 17.04 -4.86 -24.70
C ASN A 146 15.99 -5.68 -23.96
N LEU A 147 14.73 -5.25 -24.02
CA LEU A 147 13.61 -6.04 -23.52
C LEU A 147 13.27 -7.16 -24.50
N GLN A 148 13.47 -8.41 -24.08
CA GLN A 148 13.24 -9.59 -24.92
C GLN A 148 11.97 -10.35 -24.51
N CYS A 149 11.08 -10.57 -25.47
CA CYS A 149 9.86 -11.35 -25.30
C CYS A 149 10.18 -12.84 -25.08
N SER A 150 9.62 -13.45 -24.04
CA SER A 150 9.84 -14.87 -23.70
C SER A 150 9.23 -15.85 -24.70
N TYR A 151 8.26 -15.41 -25.53
CA TYR A 151 7.53 -16.33 -26.39
C TYR A 151 8.32 -16.70 -27.65
N HIS A 152 8.91 -15.72 -28.36
CA HIS A 152 9.67 -15.96 -29.60
C HIS A 152 11.00 -15.23 -29.66
N GLY A 153 11.46 -14.63 -28.60
CA GLY A 153 12.77 -14.00 -28.52
C GLY A 153 12.90 -12.65 -29.24
N TRP A 154 11.80 -12.02 -29.69
CA TRP A 154 11.87 -10.68 -30.24
C TRP A 154 12.39 -9.70 -29.18
N SER A 155 13.39 -8.91 -29.54
CA SER A 155 14.02 -7.93 -28.63
C SER A 155 13.71 -6.51 -29.07
N PHE A 156 13.50 -5.61 -28.09
CA PHE A 156 13.13 -4.22 -28.32
C PHE A 156 14.08 -3.30 -27.57
N ASP A 157 14.58 -2.28 -28.25
CA ASP A 157 15.40 -1.22 -27.65
C ASP A 157 14.55 -0.21 -26.85
N GLY A 158 15.18 0.69 -26.11
CA GLY A 158 14.50 1.69 -25.30
C GLY A 158 13.69 2.73 -26.09
N SER A 159 13.77 2.77 -27.42
CA SER A 159 12.89 3.59 -28.26
C SER A 159 11.60 2.85 -28.66
N GLY A 160 11.52 1.55 -28.41
CA GLY A 160 10.47 0.65 -28.88
C GLY A 160 10.81 -0.01 -30.22
N GLY A 161 11.94 0.33 -30.85
CA GLY A 161 12.39 -0.29 -32.08
C GLY A 161 12.71 -1.77 -31.89
N CYS A 162 12.35 -2.61 -32.90
CA CYS A 162 12.75 -4.01 -32.89
C CYS A 162 14.25 -4.12 -33.14
N ALA A 163 14.99 -4.64 -32.15
CA ALA A 163 16.44 -4.86 -32.24
C ALA A 163 16.78 -6.21 -32.87
N MET A 164 15.92 -7.25 -32.65
CA MET A 164 16.19 -8.59 -33.11
C MET A 164 14.89 -9.39 -33.32
N ILE A 165 14.86 -10.14 -34.41
CA ILE A 165 13.89 -11.21 -34.66
C ILE A 165 14.70 -12.48 -34.91
N PRO A 166 14.83 -13.41 -33.93
CA PRO A 166 15.72 -14.59 -34.08
C PRO A 166 15.38 -15.50 -35.28
N GLN A 167 14.12 -15.50 -35.70
CA GLN A 167 13.65 -16.35 -36.82
C GLN A 167 13.83 -15.71 -38.21
N ALA A 168 14.18 -14.42 -38.28
CA ALA A 168 14.41 -13.75 -39.54
C ALA A 168 15.80 -14.10 -40.09
N SER A 169 15.83 -14.62 -41.33
CA SER A 169 17.12 -14.87 -42.00
C SER A 169 17.86 -13.56 -42.28
N PRO A 170 19.16 -13.42 -41.89
CA PRO A 170 19.92 -12.19 -42.11
C PRO A 170 20.02 -11.77 -43.59
N GLU A 171 20.03 -12.74 -44.51
CA GLU A 171 20.22 -12.52 -45.94
C GLU A 171 18.92 -12.54 -46.74
N GLY A 172 17.78 -12.86 -46.10
CA GLY A 172 16.48 -12.99 -46.74
C GLY A 172 15.62 -11.73 -46.73
N PRO A 173 14.48 -11.73 -47.44
CA PRO A 173 13.52 -10.62 -47.39
C PRO A 173 12.96 -10.35 -46.00
N GLU A 174 13.05 -11.34 -45.10
CA GLU A 174 12.63 -11.22 -43.69
C GLU A 174 13.52 -10.28 -42.87
N SER A 175 14.78 -10.06 -43.31
CA SER A 175 15.70 -9.10 -42.63
C SER A 175 15.13 -7.68 -42.55
N CYS A 176 14.24 -7.32 -43.51
CA CYS A 176 13.55 -6.03 -43.48
C CYS A 176 12.47 -5.94 -42.42
N ALA A 177 11.98 -7.08 -41.90
CA ALA A 177 10.92 -7.10 -40.88
C ALA A 177 11.32 -6.39 -39.60
N VAL A 178 12.58 -6.46 -39.17
CA VAL A 178 13.13 -5.76 -37.97
C VAL A 178 12.92 -4.25 -38.09
N ARG A 179 13.01 -3.67 -39.27
CA ARG A 179 12.85 -2.23 -39.53
C ARG A 179 11.40 -1.78 -39.71
N SER A 180 10.46 -2.71 -39.69
CA SER A 180 9.04 -2.39 -39.85
C SER A 180 8.47 -1.69 -38.63
N HIS A 181 7.70 -0.62 -38.81
CA HIS A 181 6.93 0.01 -37.73
C HIS A 181 5.97 -0.97 -37.05
N ARG A 182 5.52 -2.01 -37.74
CA ARG A 182 4.66 -3.06 -37.16
C ARG A 182 5.41 -3.97 -36.20
N ALA A 183 6.74 -3.98 -36.22
CA ALA A 183 7.57 -4.73 -35.32
C ALA A 183 7.96 -3.91 -34.05
N CYS A 184 7.54 -2.66 -33.96
CA CYS A 184 7.90 -1.80 -32.82
C CYS A 184 6.96 -2.03 -31.63
N ALA A 185 7.53 -2.05 -30.42
CA ALA A 185 6.77 -1.99 -29.16
C ALA A 185 6.27 -0.55 -28.91
N THR A 186 5.05 -0.43 -28.41
CA THR A 186 4.46 0.88 -28.10
C THR A 186 5.10 1.45 -26.82
N ARG A 187 5.74 2.61 -26.93
CA ARG A 187 6.41 3.29 -25.83
C ARG A 187 5.58 4.46 -25.32
N PHE A 188 5.59 4.66 -23.97
CA PHE A 188 4.98 5.80 -23.29
C PHE A 188 6.00 6.87 -22.90
N PRO A 189 5.61 8.16 -22.86
CA PRO A 189 6.41 9.19 -22.21
C PRO A 189 6.64 8.81 -20.73
N THR A 190 7.90 8.89 -20.30
CA THR A 190 8.36 8.42 -19.00
C THR A 190 9.30 9.45 -18.40
N LEU A 191 9.17 9.73 -17.10
CA LEU A 191 9.98 10.70 -16.38
C LEU A 191 10.30 10.18 -14.97
N VAL A 192 11.54 10.34 -14.55
CA VAL A 192 11.95 10.12 -13.15
C VAL A 192 12.10 11.46 -12.45
N SER A 193 11.38 11.66 -11.34
CA SER A 193 11.48 12.86 -10.54
C SER A 193 11.29 12.55 -9.05
N GLN A 194 12.13 13.10 -8.19
CA GLN A 194 12.09 12.95 -6.73
C GLN A 194 11.93 11.49 -6.25
N GLY A 195 12.62 10.55 -6.91
CA GLY A 195 12.58 9.12 -6.58
C GLY A 195 11.32 8.37 -7.06
N LEU A 196 10.47 9.02 -7.84
CA LEU A 196 9.25 8.47 -8.42
C LEU A 196 9.41 8.28 -9.94
N LEU A 197 8.88 7.18 -10.46
CA LEU A 197 8.75 6.94 -11.89
C LEU A 197 7.36 7.37 -12.34
N PHE A 198 7.30 8.37 -13.23
CA PHE A 198 6.07 8.87 -13.82
C PHE A 198 5.88 8.34 -15.24
N VAL A 199 4.62 8.09 -15.59
CA VAL A 199 4.18 7.69 -16.93
C VAL A 199 3.04 8.58 -17.37
N TRP A 200 3.09 9.00 -18.64
CA TRP A 200 1.98 9.64 -19.33
C TRP A 200 1.21 8.55 -20.10
N PRO A 201 -0.08 8.34 -19.84
CA PRO A 201 -0.78 7.15 -20.32
C PRO A 201 -1.12 7.14 -21.82
N ASP A 202 -1.01 8.30 -22.51
CA ASP A 202 -1.21 8.37 -23.96
C ASP A 202 0.13 8.21 -24.69
N GLU A 203 0.27 7.17 -25.53
CA GLU A 203 1.45 6.93 -26.35
C GLU A 203 1.73 8.01 -27.42
N ASN A 204 0.72 8.79 -27.78
CA ASN A 204 0.84 9.90 -28.72
C ASN A 204 1.01 11.26 -28.01
N GLY A 205 0.92 11.27 -26.69
CA GLY A 205 0.91 12.47 -25.86
C GLY A 205 2.28 13.12 -25.58
N TRP A 206 3.33 12.84 -26.36
CA TRP A 206 4.70 13.31 -26.11
C TRP A 206 4.83 14.83 -26.00
N GLU A 207 4.16 15.58 -26.88
CA GLU A 207 4.19 17.05 -26.86
C GLU A 207 3.56 17.60 -25.58
N LYS A 208 2.37 17.11 -25.22
CA LYS A 208 1.67 17.49 -23.98
C LYS A 208 2.47 17.09 -22.73
N ALA A 209 3.03 15.89 -22.72
CA ALA A 209 3.86 15.40 -21.63
C ALA A 209 5.10 16.27 -21.40
N ASN A 210 5.79 16.65 -22.49
CA ASN A 210 6.96 17.54 -22.41
C ASN A 210 6.61 18.97 -21.96
N ALA A 211 5.41 19.45 -22.32
CA ALA A 211 4.91 20.76 -21.89
C ALA A 211 4.41 20.79 -20.44
N SER A 212 4.12 19.62 -19.85
CA SER A 212 3.53 19.46 -18.52
C SER A 212 4.56 19.06 -17.48
N LYS A 213 4.48 19.65 -16.29
CA LYS A 213 5.32 19.23 -15.14
C LYS A 213 4.59 18.14 -14.33
N PRO A 214 5.31 17.11 -13.86
CA PRO A 214 4.71 16.16 -12.93
C PRO A 214 4.39 16.84 -11.59
N PRO A 215 3.44 16.32 -10.83
CA PRO A 215 3.21 16.80 -9.47
C PRO A 215 4.44 16.57 -8.60
N MET A 216 4.85 17.62 -7.87
CA MET A 216 6.09 17.64 -7.09
C MET A 216 5.81 17.48 -5.59
N LEU A 217 6.68 16.76 -4.90
CA LEU A 217 6.70 16.75 -3.43
C LEU A 217 7.16 18.12 -2.91
N PRO A 218 6.66 18.55 -1.73
CA PRO A 218 7.11 19.80 -1.10
C PRO A 218 8.63 19.88 -0.90
N ASP A 219 9.19 21.09 -0.93
CA ASP A 219 10.63 21.33 -0.77
C ASP A 219 11.19 20.82 0.56
N ASP A 220 10.34 20.64 1.58
CA ASP A 220 10.73 20.07 2.87
C ASP A 220 11.27 18.64 2.76
N PHE A 221 10.91 17.91 1.69
CA PHE A 221 11.41 16.54 1.45
C PHE A 221 12.90 16.45 1.13
N VAL A 222 13.53 17.53 0.71
CA VAL A 222 14.97 17.58 0.41
C VAL A 222 15.78 18.26 1.51
N LYS A 223 15.11 18.77 2.55
CA LYS A 223 15.78 19.44 3.67
C LYS A 223 16.34 18.42 4.66
N PRO A 224 17.57 18.63 5.17
CA PRO A 224 18.22 17.68 6.07
C PRO A 224 17.55 17.54 7.44
N GLU A 225 16.73 18.52 7.85
CA GLU A 225 15.96 18.48 9.08
C GLU A 225 14.70 17.61 8.99
N PHE A 226 14.38 17.06 7.81
CA PHE A 226 13.25 16.17 7.64
C PHE A 226 13.69 14.73 7.40
N ALA A 227 13.16 13.79 8.16
CA ALA A 227 13.25 12.37 7.87
C ALA A 227 12.11 11.97 6.93
N THR A 228 12.45 11.31 5.83
CA THR A 228 11.49 10.87 4.81
C THR A 228 11.33 9.37 4.79
N VAL A 229 10.10 8.90 4.59
CA VAL A 229 9.76 7.48 4.40
C VAL A 229 8.73 7.36 3.29
N ASN A 230 9.02 6.49 2.31
CA ASN A 230 8.16 6.25 1.18
C ASN A 230 7.68 4.80 1.19
N ILE A 231 6.40 4.60 0.97
CA ILE A 231 5.78 3.27 0.87
C ILE A 231 4.84 3.22 -0.33
N GLN A 232 4.76 2.06 -1.00
CA GLN A 232 3.74 1.79 -2.01
C GLN A 232 3.02 0.48 -1.70
N ARG A 233 1.71 0.45 -1.96
CA ARG A 233 0.88 -0.75 -1.80
C ARG A 233 -0.25 -0.79 -2.81
N ASP A 234 -0.52 -1.97 -3.36
CA ASP A 234 -1.70 -2.20 -4.19
C ASP A 234 -2.89 -2.54 -3.30
N LEU A 235 -4.01 -1.85 -3.53
CA LEU A 235 -5.22 -1.90 -2.71
C LEU A 235 -6.38 -2.46 -3.55
N PHE A 236 -7.21 -3.29 -2.93
CA PHE A 236 -8.34 -3.96 -3.58
C PHE A 236 -9.67 -3.23 -3.35
N TYR A 237 -9.64 -1.92 -3.58
CA TYR A 237 -10.82 -1.06 -3.70
C TYR A 237 -10.54 0.08 -4.68
N GLY A 238 -11.60 0.70 -5.17
CA GLY A 238 -11.52 1.67 -6.26
C GLY A 238 -10.84 2.98 -5.87
N TYR A 239 -10.42 3.69 -6.90
CA TYR A 239 -9.79 5.00 -6.80
C TYR A 239 -10.66 6.00 -6.01
N ASP A 240 -11.95 6.06 -6.28
CA ASP A 240 -12.87 7.00 -5.66
C ASP A 240 -13.08 6.71 -4.17
N THR A 241 -13.13 5.44 -3.78
CA THR A 241 -13.21 5.00 -2.38
C THR A 241 -11.92 5.36 -1.63
N LEU A 242 -10.74 5.16 -2.23
CA LEU A 242 -9.48 5.56 -1.63
C LEU A 242 -9.38 7.08 -1.49
N MET A 243 -9.76 7.83 -2.52
CA MET A 243 -9.69 9.29 -2.49
C MET A 243 -10.63 9.90 -1.46
N GLU A 244 -11.79 9.29 -1.24
CA GLU A 244 -12.70 9.65 -0.15
C GLU A 244 -12.03 9.44 1.21
N ASN A 245 -11.42 8.27 1.44
CA ASN A 245 -10.72 7.93 2.69
C ASN A 245 -9.55 8.90 2.97
N VAL A 246 -8.68 9.18 2.01
CA VAL A 246 -7.57 10.12 2.23
C VAL A 246 -8.01 11.57 2.41
N SER A 247 -9.24 11.89 1.98
CA SER A 247 -9.86 13.19 2.18
C SER A 247 -10.53 13.35 3.55
N ASP A 248 -10.64 12.26 4.31
CA ASP A 248 -11.24 12.25 5.66
C ASP A 248 -10.19 12.04 6.75
N PRO A 249 -9.65 13.09 7.37
CA PRO A 249 -8.75 12.90 8.51
C PRO A 249 -9.44 12.48 9.80
N SER A 250 -10.77 12.49 9.87
CA SER A 250 -11.52 12.16 11.09
C SER A 250 -11.53 10.67 11.42
N HIS A 251 -11.40 9.79 10.41
CA HIS A 251 -11.37 8.34 10.61
C HIS A 251 -10.14 7.85 11.38
N ILE A 252 -9.02 8.62 11.33
CA ILE A 252 -7.71 8.19 11.85
C ILE A 252 -7.78 7.79 13.33
N ASP A 253 -8.49 8.57 14.16
CA ASP A 253 -8.55 8.30 15.59
C ASP A 253 -9.32 7.03 15.96
N PHE A 254 -10.26 6.61 15.12
CA PHE A 254 -11.05 5.39 15.32
C PHE A 254 -10.51 4.20 14.53
N ALA A 255 -10.39 4.32 13.20
CA ALA A 255 -9.96 3.21 12.33
C ALA A 255 -8.52 2.76 12.63
N HIS A 256 -7.66 3.71 13.04
CA HIS A 256 -6.24 3.43 13.33
C HIS A 256 -5.90 3.58 14.82
N HIS A 257 -6.85 3.29 15.69
CA HIS A 257 -6.64 3.30 17.14
C HIS A 257 -5.44 2.42 17.54
N LYS A 258 -4.57 2.96 18.43
CA LYS A 258 -3.30 2.33 18.87
C LYS A 258 -2.28 2.03 17.75
N VAL A 259 -2.53 2.46 16.52
CA VAL A 259 -1.56 2.41 15.41
C VAL A 259 -0.99 3.82 15.18
N THR A 260 -1.80 4.74 14.69
CA THR A 260 -1.45 6.14 14.46
C THR A 260 -2.42 7.11 15.13
N GLY A 261 -3.64 6.65 15.45
CA GLY A 261 -4.71 7.39 16.09
C GLY A 261 -5.00 6.94 17.53
N ARG A 262 -5.86 7.68 18.21
CA ARG A 262 -6.37 7.37 19.55
C ARG A 262 -7.80 7.87 19.68
N ARG A 263 -8.76 7.00 20.02
CA ARG A 263 -10.19 7.30 20.17
C ARG A 263 -10.46 8.44 21.14
N ASP A 264 -9.65 8.53 22.21
CA ASP A 264 -9.77 9.61 23.22
C ASP A 264 -9.32 11.00 22.72
N ARG A 265 -8.74 11.08 21.52
CA ARG A 265 -8.34 12.35 20.88
C ARG A 265 -9.36 12.84 19.86
N ALA A 266 -10.34 12.02 19.51
CA ALA A 266 -11.36 12.40 18.53
C ALA A 266 -12.11 13.65 19.02
N LYS A 267 -12.14 14.66 18.18
CA LYS A 267 -12.75 15.96 18.45
C LYS A 267 -13.31 16.54 17.14
N PRO A 268 -14.19 17.54 17.23
CA PRO A 268 -14.65 18.26 16.04
C PRO A 268 -13.47 18.82 15.22
N LEU A 269 -13.53 18.65 13.89
CA LEU A 269 -12.55 19.15 12.95
C LEU A 269 -13.23 20.17 12.01
N PRO A 270 -13.22 21.47 12.36
CA PRO A 270 -13.89 22.49 11.58
C PRO A 270 -13.05 22.89 10.35
N PHE A 271 -13.09 22.10 9.31
CA PHE A 271 -12.42 22.42 8.05
C PHE A 271 -13.09 23.56 7.30
N LYS A 272 -12.27 24.44 6.75
CA LYS A 272 -12.68 25.50 5.83
C LYS A 272 -12.06 25.25 4.45
N MET A 273 -12.82 25.51 3.40
CA MET A 273 -12.31 25.47 2.03
C MET A 273 -11.61 26.79 1.71
N ASP A 274 -10.40 26.71 1.15
CA ASP A 274 -9.65 27.88 0.71
C ASP A 274 -9.88 28.15 -0.78
N SER A 275 -9.84 27.09 -1.60
CA SER A 275 -10.03 27.20 -3.04
C SER A 275 -10.45 25.86 -3.65
N ARG A 276 -11.12 25.92 -4.81
CA ARG A 276 -11.58 24.76 -5.57
C ARG A 276 -11.70 25.10 -7.06
N GLY A 277 -11.60 24.07 -7.92
CA GLY A 277 -11.70 24.23 -9.37
C GLY A 277 -11.48 22.90 -10.10
N SER A 278 -11.31 22.96 -11.42
CA SER A 278 -11.00 21.78 -12.25
C SER A 278 -9.68 21.07 -11.84
N TRP A 279 -8.76 21.82 -11.26
CA TRP A 279 -7.47 21.31 -10.77
C TRP A 279 -7.58 20.51 -9.47
N GLY A 280 -8.71 20.58 -8.73
CA GLY A 280 -8.92 19.99 -7.42
C GLY A 280 -9.42 21.00 -6.38
N PHE A 281 -8.95 20.89 -5.14
CA PHE A 281 -9.34 21.78 -4.04
C PHE A 281 -8.25 21.89 -2.97
N SER A 282 -8.36 22.90 -2.11
CA SER A 282 -7.54 23.04 -0.90
C SER A 282 -8.35 23.62 0.26
N GLY A 283 -7.89 23.33 1.48
CA GLY A 283 -8.49 23.88 2.69
C GLY A 283 -7.70 23.49 3.94
N ALA A 284 -8.11 24.04 5.08
CA ALA A 284 -7.45 23.77 6.36
C ALA A 284 -8.43 23.91 7.53
N ASN A 285 -8.04 23.37 8.70
CA ASN A 285 -8.67 23.72 9.97
C ASN A 285 -7.86 24.78 10.70
N GLU A 286 -8.54 25.49 11.61
CA GLU A 286 -7.92 26.42 12.55
C GLU A 286 -7.80 25.73 13.91
N GLY A 287 -6.71 25.06 14.19
CA GLY A 287 -6.57 24.33 15.46
C GLY A 287 -5.16 23.81 15.70
N ASN A 288 -4.97 23.16 16.83
CA ASN A 288 -3.78 22.39 17.13
C ASN A 288 -4.19 20.90 17.34
N PRO A 289 -3.78 19.99 16.45
CA PRO A 289 -2.97 20.22 15.26
C PRO A 289 -3.70 21.03 14.18
N ARG A 290 -2.95 21.85 13.43
CA ARG A 290 -3.40 22.45 12.18
C ARG A 290 -3.20 21.46 11.05
N ILE A 291 -4.27 21.13 10.36
CA ILE A 291 -4.26 20.21 9.20
C ILE A 291 -4.61 21.02 7.97
N SER A 292 -3.70 21.09 7.01
CA SER A 292 -3.92 21.71 5.71
C SER A 292 -3.93 20.60 4.66
N SER A 293 -4.99 20.53 3.87
CA SER A 293 -5.20 19.48 2.87
C SER A 293 -5.33 20.08 1.48
N LYS A 294 -4.77 19.41 0.48
CA LYS A 294 -4.86 19.80 -0.92
C LYS A 294 -4.97 18.57 -1.80
N PHE A 295 -6.03 18.52 -2.61
CA PHE A 295 -6.17 17.57 -3.70
C PHE A 295 -5.74 18.24 -5.00
N ILE A 296 -4.86 17.60 -5.76
CA ILE A 296 -4.44 17.99 -7.10
C ILE A 296 -4.79 16.83 -8.04
N ALA A 297 -5.72 17.09 -8.94
CA ALA A 297 -6.15 16.10 -9.93
C ALA A 297 -4.98 15.64 -10.82
N PRO A 298 -4.95 14.37 -11.26
CA PRO A 298 -5.97 13.35 -11.03
C PRO A 298 -5.81 12.53 -9.74
N CYS A 299 -4.63 12.48 -9.09
CA CYS A 299 -4.39 11.44 -8.08
C CYS A 299 -3.51 11.88 -6.91
N TYR A 300 -3.17 13.14 -6.79
CA TYR A 300 -2.25 13.62 -5.77
C TYR A 300 -2.98 14.30 -4.61
N TYR A 301 -2.81 13.78 -3.40
CA TYR A 301 -3.38 14.34 -2.18
C TYR A 301 -2.27 14.67 -1.18
N ILE A 302 -2.28 15.89 -0.66
CA ILE A 302 -1.27 16.42 0.25
C ILE A 302 -1.95 16.78 1.57
N ASN A 303 -1.45 16.21 2.66
CA ASN A 303 -1.77 16.65 4.01
C ASN A 303 -0.51 17.19 4.68
N LYS A 304 -0.60 18.40 5.24
CA LYS A 304 0.38 18.98 6.13
C LYS A 304 -0.22 19.08 7.52
N VAL A 305 0.40 18.43 8.49
CA VAL A 305 -0.01 18.50 9.89
C VAL A 305 1.04 19.27 10.66
N GLU A 306 0.64 20.38 11.29
CA GLU A 306 1.49 21.20 12.13
C GLU A 306 1.01 21.10 13.59
N ILE A 307 1.92 20.76 14.48
CA ILE A 307 1.62 20.54 15.91
C ILE A 307 2.51 21.44 16.72
N ASP A 308 1.92 22.41 17.40
CA ASP A 308 2.62 23.21 18.39
C ASP A 308 2.71 22.40 19.68
N THR A 309 3.93 22.13 20.14
CA THR A 309 4.20 21.34 21.35
C THR A 309 5.23 22.01 22.22
N LYS A 310 5.15 21.79 23.52
CA LYS A 310 6.10 22.30 24.51
C LYS A 310 6.82 21.12 25.17
N LEU A 311 8.10 21.00 24.88
CA LEU A 311 8.93 19.96 25.48
C LEU A 311 9.59 20.46 26.78
N PRO A 312 9.68 19.61 27.82
CA PRO A 312 10.15 20.05 29.17
C PRO A 312 11.54 20.70 29.21
N ILE A 313 12.44 20.30 28.30
CA ILE A 313 13.85 20.77 28.29
C ILE A 313 14.13 21.70 27.11
N VAL A 314 13.45 21.50 25.98
CA VAL A 314 13.74 22.15 24.70
C VAL A 314 12.85 23.38 24.46
N GLY A 315 11.76 23.52 25.25
CA GLY A 315 10.80 24.62 25.11
C GLY A 315 9.79 24.40 24.01
N ASP A 316 9.30 25.49 23.44
CA ASP A 316 8.29 25.47 22.40
C ASP A 316 8.87 24.94 21.10
N GLN A 317 8.23 23.93 20.52
CA GLN A 317 8.62 23.27 19.29
C GLN A 317 7.44 23.20 18.33
N LYS A 318 7.72 23.33 17.03
CA LYS A 318 6.75 23.11 15.96
C LYS A 318 7.08 21.83 15.21
N TRP A 319 6.27 20.80 15.41
CA TRP A 319 6.38 19.55 14.69
C TRP A 319 5.58 19.63 13.39
N VAL A 320 6.20 19.24 12.32
CA VAL A 320 5.59 19.23 10.98
C VAL A 320 5.64 17.81 10.41
N ILE A 321 4.49 17.35 9.93
CA ILE A 321 4.35 16.08 9.21
C ILE A 321 3.74 16.39 7.86
N TRP A 322 4.40 15.93 6.81
CA TRP A 322 3.86 15.85 5.47
C TRP A 322 3.42 14.43 5.17
N ILE A 323 2.24 14.26 4.61
CA ILE A 323 1.71 13.01 4.08
C ILE A 323 1.24 13.31 2.67
N CYS A 324 2.07 12.94 1.70
CA CYS A 324 1.83 13.14 0.28
C CYS A 324 1.47 11.79 -0.33
N SER A 325 0.20 11.59 -0.71
CA SER A 325 -0.26 10.34 -1.29
C SER A 325 -0.60 10.51 -2.78
N PHE A 326 -0.06 9.62 -3.59
CA PHE A 326 -0.46 9.44 -4.97
C PHE A 326 -1.33 8.18 -5.05
N ASN A 327 -2.59 8.39 -5.41
CA ASN A 327 -3.61 7.33 -5.42
C ASN A 327 -3.93 6.99 -6.88
N VAL A 328 -3.12 6.10 -7.45
CA VAL A 328 -3.09 5.84 -8.90
C VAL A 328 -4.16 4.83 -9.29
N PRO A 329 -5.13 5.20 -10.14
CA PRO A 329 -6.16 4.28 -10.62
C PRO A 329 -5.55 3.21 -11.51
N MET A 330 -5.50 1.97 -11.04
CA MET A 330 -4.98 0.84 -11.81
C MET A 330 -6.06 0.24 -12.71
N ALA A 331 -7.15 -0.22 -12.11
CA ALA A 331 -8.32 -0.80 -12.75
C ALA A 331 -9.56 -0.52 -11.87
N PRO A 332 -10.78 -0.75 -12.37
CA PRO A 332 -11.96 -0.75 -11.52
C PRO A 332 -11.76 -1.65 -10.29
N GLY A 333 -11.99 -1.13 -9.09
CA GLY A 333 -11.79 -1.85 -7.83
C GLY A 333 -10.33 -2.12 -7.44
N LYS A 334 -9.35 -1.48 -8.10
CA LYS A 334 -7.93 -1.64 -7.78
C LYS A 334 -7.15 -0.34 -7.93
N THR A 335 -6.45 0.03 -6.88
CA THR A 335 -5.70 1.31 -6.82
C THR A 335 -4.32 1.08 -6.22
N ARG A 336 -3.27 1.71 -6.74
CA ARG A 336 -1.96 1.79 -6.07
C ARG A 336 -1.91 3.06 -5.25
N SER A 337 -1.66 2.93 -3.95
CA SER A 337 -1.30 4.04 -3.10
C SER A 337 0.23 4.13 -2.96
N ILE A 338 0.80 5.28 -3.29
CA ILE A 338 2.21 5.61 -3.05
C ILE A 338 2.20 6.78 -2.05
N VAL A 339 2.65 6.53 -0.83
CA VAL A 339 2.72 7.55 0.22
C VAL A 339 4.15 7.94 0.47
N CYS A 340 4.43 9.22 0.27
CA CYS A 340 5.68 9.86 0.66
C CYS A 340 5.41 10.71 1.90
N SER A 341 6.08 10.41 3.00
CA SER A 341 5.95 11.16 4.24
C SER A 341 7.27 11.80 4.64
N ALA A 342 7.19 13.00 5.25
CA ALA A 342 8.34 13.70 5.79
C ALA A 342 7.98 14.28 7.17
N ARG A 343 8.91 14.20 8.13
CA ARG A 343 8.73 14.75 9.48
C ARG A 343 10.01 15.40 9.99
N ASN A 344 9.89 16.48 10.74
CA ASN A 344 11.03 17.20 11.33
C ASN A 344 11.36 16.78 12.77
N PHE A 345 10.84 15.65 13.23
CA PHE A 345 11.10 15.07 14.56
C PHE A 345 11.32 13.56 14.42
N PHE A 346 12.01 12.93 15.39
CA PHE A 346 12.44 11.52 15.30
C PHE A 346 13.14 11.22 13.95
N GLN A 347 14.21 11.97 13.68
CA GLN A 347 14.84 12.10 12.37
C GLN A 347 15.70 10.91 11.92
N PHE A 348 15.85 9.88 12.74
CA PHE A 348 16.83 8.84 12.51
C PHE A 348 16.22 7.62 11.81
N THR A 349 15.99 7.74 10.51
CA THR A 349 15.76 6.57 9.65
C THR A 349 17.09 6.14 9.05
N VAL A 350 17.49 4.87 9.20
CA VAL A 350 18.72 4.37 8.55
C VAL A 350 18.41 4.02 7.10
N PRO A 351 18.94 4.77 6.14
CA PRO A 351 18.90 4.35 4.74
C PRO A 351 19.85 3.15 4.55
N GLY A 352 19.48 2.22 3.71
CA GLY A 352 20.35 1.13 3.33
C GLY A 352 19.61 -0.16 2.98
N PRO A 353 20.28 -1.14 2.37
CA PRO A 353 19.71 -2.44 2.07
C PRO A 353 19.18 -3.09 3.34
N ALA A 354 17.98 -3.66 3.28
CA ALA A 354 17.29 -4.22 4.45
C ALA A 354 18.10 -5.30 5.18
N TRP A 355 18.92 -6.07 4.45
CA TRP A 355 19.81 -7.07 5.06
C TRP A 355 20.85 -6.45 6.02
N TRP A 356 21.34 -5.24 5.74
CA TRP A 356 22.24 -4.48 6.61
C TRP A 356 21.54 -4.03 7.89
N GLN A 357 20.30 -3.56 7.77
CA GLN A 357 19.47 -3.13 8.89
C GLN A 357 19.15 -4.30 9.82
N VAL A 358 18.82 -5.46 9.26
CA VAL A 358 18.58 -6.69 10.04
C VAL A 358 19.88 -7.16 10.70
N ARG A 359 21.00 -7.17 9.97
CA ARG A 359 22.31 -7.56 10.51
C ARG A 359 22.77 -6.63 11.64
N PHE A 360 22.55 -5.32 11.48
CA PHE A 360 22.84 -4.33 12.50
C PHE A 360 22.02 -4.55 13.77
N LEU A 361 20.72 -4.80 13.61
CA LEU A 361 19.81 -5.08 14.73
C LEU A 361 20.24 -6.35 15.50
N PHE A 362 20.62 -7.43 14.79
CA PHE A 362 21.10 -8.65 15.41
C PHE A 362 22.47 -8.49 16.08
N SER A 363 23.39 -7.76 15.45
CA SER A 363 24.69 -7.46 16.06
C SER A 363 24.51 -6.72 17.39
N MET A 364 23.57 -5.80 17.46
CA MET A 364 23.27 -5.02 18.65
C MET A 364 22.53 -5.82 19.73
N LEU A 365 21.64 -6.74 19.36
CA LEU A 365 20.98 -7.65 20.30
C LEU A 365 21.96 -8.65 20.91
N LEU A 366 23.01 -9.05 20.18
CA LEU A 366 24.02 -10.01 20.64
C LEU A 366 25.21 -9.33 21.33
N PHE A 367 25.44 -8.02 21.08
CA PHE A 367 26.57 -7.28 21.64
C PHE A 367 26.66 -7.32 23.18
N PRO A 368 25.57 -7.25 23.97
CA PRO A 368 25.63 -7.36 25.42
C PRO A 368 26.14 -8.70 25.95
N PHE A 369 26.09 -9.77 25.12
CA PHE A 369 26.49 -11.13 25.55
C PHE A 369 28.01 -11.37 25.38
N PHE A 370 28.73 -10.51 24.65
CA PHE A 370 30.16 -10.67 24.35
C PHE A 370 31.08 -9.75 25.17
N PHE A 371 30.54 -8.90 26.07
CA PHE A 371 31.38 -8.02 26.86
C PHE A 371 31.83 -8.66 28.17
N ASP A 372 33.16 -8.78 28.32
CA ASP A 372 33.84 -9.24 29.52
C ASP A 372 33.67 -8.25 30.69
N LYS A 373 33.63 -8.80 31.92
CA LYS A 373 33.34 -8.10 33.19
C LYS A 373 34.40 -7.07 33.65
N THR A 374 35.37 -6.73 32.83
CA THR A 374 36.54 -5.93 33.25
C THR A 374 36.48 -4.43 32.99
N THR A 375 35.43 -3.91 32.31
CA THR A 375 35.31 -2.47 32.04
C THR A 375 34.31 -1.80 32.96
N GLN A 376 34.81 -0.92 33.82
CA GLN A 376 34.01 -0.19 34.87
C GLN A 376 33.04 0.88 34.34
N CYS A 377 32.66 0.90 33.06
CA CYS A 377 31.68 1.86 32.53
C CYS A 377 30.62 1.26 31.61
N PRO A 378 29.92 0.14 31.97
CA PRO A 378 28.94 -0.46 31.07
C PRO A 378 27.59 0.31 31.06
N ILE A 379 27.21 0.98 32.15
CA ILE A 379 25.86 1.57 32.29
C ILE A 379 25.71 2.84 31.42
N LEU A 380 26.72 3.68 31.33
CA LEU A 380 26.69 4.88 30.47
C LEU A 380 26.78 4.52 28.98
N LEU A 381 27.58 3.51 28.65
CA LEU A 381 27.68 3.04 27.26
C LEU A 381 26.41 2.30 26.83
N ILE A 382 25.81 1.47 27.70
CA ILE A 382 24.55 0.78 27.45
C ILE A 382 23.40 1.80 27.35
N SER A 383 23.36 2.84 28.18
CA SER A 383 22.35 3.91 28.07
C SER A 383 22.55 4.78 26.84
N ALA A 384 23.78 5.12 26.45
CA ALA A 384 24.05 5.87 25.21
C ALA A 384 23.77 5.03 23.95
N ILE A 385 24.14 3.76 23.95
CA ILE A 385 23.80 2.81 22.86
C ILE A 385 22.31 2.56 22.82
N SER A 386 21.64 2.41 23.97
CA SER A 386 20.18 2.27 24.06
C SER A 386 19.48 3.51 23.54
N LEU A 387 19.93 4.72 23.94
CA LEU A 387 19.37 5.99 23.46
C LEU A 387 19.58 6.16 21.93
N PHE A 388 20.76 5.80 21.42
CA PHE A 388 21.06 5.81 20.00
C PHE A 388 20.21 4.77 19.24
N MET A 389 19.99 3.59 19.81
CA MET A 389 19.19 2.51 19.24
C MET A 389 17.70 2.86 19.13
N PHE A 390 17.16 3.59 20.09
CA PHE A 390 15.77 4.07 20.02
C PHE A 390 15.56 5.18 18.98
N GLN A 391 16.62 5.74 18.43
CA GLN A 391 16.57 6.80 17.43
C GLN A 391 16.68 6.28 15.98
N VAL A 392 17.15 5.04 15.79
CA VAL A 392 17.39 4.48 14.47
C VAL A 392 16.25 3.52 14.10
N VAL A 393 15.33 4.00 13.29
CA VAL A 393 14.19 3.19 12.82
C VAL A 393 14.49 2.64 11.42
N PRO A 394 14.54 1.32 11.22
CA PRO A 394 14.70 0.76 9.88
C PRO A 394 13.46 1.03 9.00
N ARG A 395 13.66 1.27 7.70
CA ARG A 395 12.56 1.54 6.75
C ARG A 395 11.48 0.44 6.76
N TRP A 396 11.87 -0.84 6.84
CA TRP A 396 10.90 -1.94 6.92
C TRP A 396 10.02 -1.89 8.18
N TYR A 397 10.50 -1.32 9.28
CA TYR A 397 9.72 -1.16 10.51
C TYR A 397 8.67 -0.04 10.36
N GLU A 398 9.03 1.07 9.72
CA GLU A 398 8.09 2.13 9.35
C GLU A 398 6.99 1.56 8.42
N HIS A 399 7.38 0.73 7.44
CA HIS A 399 6.44 0.04 6.56
C HIS A 399 5.53 -0.95 7.30
N TRP A 400 6.01 -1.59 8.35
CA TRP A 400 5.18 -2.46 9.19
C TRP A 400 4.05 -1.66 9.83
N THR A 401 4.34 -0.47 10.38
CA THR A 401 3.32 0.43 10.95
C THR A 401 2.37 0.93 9.87
N SER A 402 2.89 1.38 8.72
CA SER A 402 2.08 1.85 7.59
C SER A 402 1.16 0.75 7.02
N ASN A 403 1.65 -0.49 6.95
CA ASN A 403 0.82 -1.61 6.51
C ASN A 403 -0.34 -1.93 7.47
N LYS A 404 -0.19 -1.66 8.79
CA LYS A 404 -1.31 -1.78 9.73
C LYS A 404 -2.41 -0.74 9.47
N VAL A 405 -2.02 0.46 9.04
CA VAL A 405 -2.98 1.50 8.61
C VAL A 405 -3.78 0.99 7.41
N TYR A 406 -3.11 0.56 6.35
CA TYR A 406 -3.78 0.01 5.17
C TYR A 406 -4.67 -1.21 5.47
N ASP A 407 -4.25 -2.10 6.36
CA ASP A 407 -5.06 -3.27 6.73
C ASP A 407 -6.35 -2.86 7.46
N GLY A 408 -6.29 -1.83 8.30
CA GLY A 408 -7.46 -1.27 8.97
C GLY A 408 -8.47 -0.74 7.97
N ASP A 409 -8.01 0.04 7.00
CA ASP A 409 -8.87 0.61 5.96
C ASP A 409 -9.44 -0.44 5.02
N MET A 410 -8.64 -1.42 4.62
CA MET A 410 -8.98 -2.39 3.58
C MET A 410 -10.33 -3.06 3.79
N ILE A 411 -10.60 -3.52 5.01
CA ILE A 411 -11.83 -4.25 5.33
C ILE A 411 -13.04 -3.32 5.29
N VAL A 412 -12.90 -2.11 5.86
CA VAL A 412 -13.98 -1.13 5.97
C VAL A 412 -14.33 -0.59 4.59
N LEU A 413 -13.32 -0.16 3.83
CA LEU A 413 -13.50 0.48 2.54
C LEU A 413 -14.01 -0.50 1.48
N GLN A 414 -13.54 -1.75 1.46
CA GLN A 414 -14.09 -2.75 0.57
C GLN A 414 -15.55 -3.07 0.91
N GLY A 415 -15.91 -3.06 2.20
CA GLY A 415 -17.29 -3.20 2.64
C GLY A 415 -18.17 -2.07 2.15
N GLN A 416 -17.70 -0.82 2.25
CA GLN A 416 -18.39 0.38 1.75
C GLN A 416 -18.56 0.33 0.23
N GLU A 417 -17.49 0.01 -0.50
CA GLU A 417 -17.54 -0.08 -1.96
C GLU A 417 -18.56 -1.10 -2.45
N LYS A 418 -18.68 -2.26 -1.81
CA LYS A 418 -19.70 -3.27 -2.14
C LYS A 418 -21.13 -2.71 -2.07
N VAL A 419 -21.41 -1.86 -1.08
CA VAL A 419 -22.73 -1.23 -0.95
C VAL A 419 -22.97 -0.25 -2.09
N PHE A 420 -21.97 0.59 -2.41
CA PHE A 420 -22.08 1.54 -3.53
C PHE A 420 -22.31 0.84 -4.87
N LEU A 421 -21.62 -0.27 -5.10
CA LEU A 421 -21.75 -1.04 -6.34
C LEU A 421 -23.09 -1.73 -6.48
N ALA A 422 -23.61 -2.29 -5.40
CA ALA A 422 -24.95 -2.86 -5.41
C ALA A 422 -26.02 -1.82 -5.81
N GLN A 423 -25.81 -0.54 -5.48
CA GLN A 423 -26.67 0.55 -5.93
C GLN A 423 -26.46 0.87 -7.42
N THR A 424 -25.22 0.78 -7.93
CA THR A 424 -24.91 1.00 -9.35
C THR A 424 -25.49 -0.10 -10.24
N GLU A 425 -25.43 -1.38 -9.82
CA GLU A 425 -26.05 -2.51 -10.51
C GLU A 425 -27.56 -2.36 -10.68
N GLN A 426 -28.20 -1.62 -9.79
CA GLN A 426 -29.63 -1.24 -9.90
C GLN A 426 -29.87 -0.04 -10.84
N GLY A 427 -28.85 0.40 -11.60
CA GLY A 427 -28.94 1.54 -12.53
C GLY A 427 -28.72 2.89 -11.86
N GLY A 428 -28.24 2.92 -10.63
CA GLY A 428 -27.87 4.14 -9.91
C GLY A 428 -26.49 4.67 -10.33
N ASP A 429 -26.34 5.99 -10.39
CA ASP A 429 -25.05 6.68 -10.49
C ASP A 429 -24.66 7.13 -9.08
N ILE A 430 -23.63 6.50 -8.50
CA ILE A 430 -23.18 6.78 -7.13
C ILE A 430 -22.88 8.28 -6.96
N ASN A 431 -22.22 8.90 -7.93
CA ASN A 431 -21.81 10.30 -7.80
C ASN A 431 -22.99 11.28 -7.83
N LYS A 432 -24.08 10.91 -8.50
CA LYS A 432 -25.33 11.70 -8.47
C LYS A 432 -26.16 11.45 -7.22
N GLN A 433 -26.03 10.25 -6.66
CA GLN A 433 -26.84 9.80 -5.52
C GLN A 433 -26.07 9.82 -4.20
N TYR A 434 -24.81 10.25 -4.18
CA TYR A 434 -23.93 10.15 -3.00
C TYR A 434 -24.57 10.75 -1.74
N THR A 435 -25.10 11.97 -1.83
CA THR A 435 -25.74 12.67 -0.71
C THR A 435 -27.07 12.07 -0.28
N SER A 436 -27.75 11.29 -1.15
CA SER A 436 -28.96 10.54 -0.79
C SER A 436 -28.66 9.17 -0.20
N LEU A 437 -27.51 8.58 -0.54
CA LEU A 437 -27.06 7.29 -0.02
C LEU A 437 -26.30 7.41 1.30
N THR A 438 -25.67 8.57 1.53
CA THR A 438 -24.84 8.83 2.71
C THR A 438 -25.36 10.02 3.50
N PHE A 439 -25.03 10.05 4.79
CA PHE A 439 -25.33 11.18 5.66
C PHE A 439 -24.02 11.73 6.25
N THR A 440 -23.61 12.89 5.77
CA THR A 440 -22.32 13.54 6.06
C THR A 440 -22.57 14.93 6.69
N PRO A 441 -23.04 15.00 7.97
CA PRO A 441 -23.51 16.24 8.56
C PRO A 441 -22.40 17.08 9.19
N THR A 442 -21.15 16.61 9.23
CA THR A 442 -20.11 17.28 10.00
C THR A 442 -19.17 18.12 9.12
N GLN A 443 -18.55 19.14 9.72
CA GLN A 443 -17.53 19.92 9.00
C GLN A 443 -16.27 19.10 8.67
N ALA A 444 -16.06 17.97 9.33
CA ALA A 444 -14.99 17.04 9.02
C ALA A 444 -15.19 16.38 7.63
N ASP A 445 -16.44 16.23 7.18
CA ASP A 445 -16.78 15.61 5.89
C ASP A 445 -16.57 16.54 4.68
N ARG A 446 -16.21 17.82 4.89
CA ARG A 446 -16.13 18.82 3.82
C ARG A 446 -15.23 18.43 2.66
N PHE A 447 -14.07 17.85 2.95
CA PHE A 447 -13.14 17.43 1.89
C PHE A 447 -13.61 16.18 1.15
N VAL A 448 -14.31 15.29 1.83
CA VAL A 448 -14.98 14.14 1.21
C VAL A 448 -16.01 14.61 0.19
N LEU A 449 -16.89 15.52 0.61
CA LEU A 449 -17.89 16.13 -0.27
C LEU A 449 -17.26 16.93 -1.41
N ALA A 450 -16.19 17.68 -1.13
CA ALA A 450 -15.46 18.43 -2.16
C ALA A 450 -14.87 17.49 -3.22
N PHE A 451 -14.29 16.33 -2.81
CA PHE A 451 -13.79 15.34 -3.75
C PHE A 451 -14.91 14.72 -4.59
N ARG A 452 -16.01 14.29 -3.97
CA ARG A 452 -17.15 13.71 -4.68
C ARG A 452 -17.78 14.70 -5.67
N ASN A 453 -17.86 15.98 -5.30
CA ASN A 453 -18.32 17.05 -6.20
C ASN A 453 -17.33 17.30 -7.36
N TRP A 454 -16.01 17.30 -7.07
CA TRP A 454 -15.00 17.41 -8.13
C TRP A 454 -15.12 16.23 -9.12
N LEU A 455 -15.23 15.01 -8.62
CA LEU A 455 -15.35 13.81 -9.45
C LEU A 455 -16.60 13.86 -10.34
N ARG A 456 -17.73 14.33 -9.81
CA ARG A 456 -18.98 14.49 -10.54
C ARG A 456 -18.90 15.56 -11.62
N ARG A 457 -18.33 16.75 -11.28
CA ARG A 457 -18.34 17.92 -12.18
C ARG A 457 -17.24 17.88 -13.23
N HIS A 458 -16.05 17.47 -12.84
CA HIS A 458 -14.84 17.52 -13.68
C HIS A 458 -14.36 16.13 -14.09
N GLY A 459 -14.36 15.15 -13.18
CA GLY A 459 -13.78 13.83 -13.38
C GLY A 459 -14.66 12.82 -14.13
N ASN A 460 -15.81 13.25 -14.71
CA ASN A 460 -16.78 12.39 -15.40
C ASN A 460 -17.33 11.23 -14.54
N GLY A 461 -17.30 11.36 -13.21
CA GLY A 461 -17.82 10.39 -12.27
C GLY A 461 -16.86 9.25 -11.93
N GLN A 462 -15.89 8.95 -12.78
CA GLN A 462 -14.88 7.91 -12.58
C GLN A 462 -13.69 8.10 -13.53
N PRO A 463 -12.54 7.44 -13.27
CA PRO A 463 -11.43 7.43 -14.22
C PRO A 463 -11.83 6.91 -15.62
N GLU A 464 -11.20 7.48 -16.64
CA GLU A 464 -11.41 7.06 -18.03
C GLU A 464 -10.57 5.81 -18.33
N TRP A 465 -11.20 4.65 -18.19
CA TRP A 465 -10.55 3.37 -18.39
C TRP A 465 -10.26 3.08 -19.88
N PHE A 466 -9.07 2.54 -20.19
CA PHE A 466 -8.73 2.07 -21.54
C PHE A 466 -9.46 0.78 -21.90
N SER A 467 -9.75 -0.07 -20.93
CA SER A 467 -10.54 -1.28 -21.16
C SER A 467 -12.02 -0.92 -21.28
N LYS A 468 -12.67 -1.39 -22.35
CA LYS A 468 -14.13 -1.27 -22.52
C LYS A 468 -14.93 -2.22 -21.62
N SER A 469 -14.32 -2.81 -20.60
CA SER A 469 -15.03 -3.65 -19.64
C SER A 469 -16.03 -2.77 -18.90
N SER A 470 -17.28 -2.93 -19.25
CA SER A 470 -18.42 -2.26 -18.60
C SER A 470 -18.69 -2.78 -17.18
N SER A 471 -17.96 -3.77 -16.72
CA SER A 471 -18.08 -4.28 -15.36
C SER A 471 -17.23 -3.42 -14.43
N PRO A 472 -17.83 -2.63 -13.55
CA PRO A 472 -17.11 -1.75 -12.64
C PRO A 472 -16.30 -2.50 -11.58
N LEU A 473 -16.47 -3.81 -11.42
CA LEU A 473 -15.73 -4.62 -10.44
C LEU A 473 -15.37 -6.01 -10.92
N PRO A 474 -14.27 -6.57 -10.40
CA PRO A 474 -14.09 -8.01 -10.41
C PRO A 474 -15.26 -8.66 -9.64
N SER A 475 -15.94 -9.57 -10.29
CA SER A 475 -17.08 -10.34 -9.76
C SER A 475 -16.70 -11.23 -8.55
N THR A 476 -15.44 -11.29 -8.18
CA THR A 476 -14.91 -12.10 -7.10
C THR A 476 -14.89 -11.31 -5.79
N VAL A 477 -15.74 -11.72 -4.87
CA VAL A 477 -15.63 -11.29 -3.47
C VAL A 477 -14.35 -11.90 -2.91
N LEU A 478 -13.33 -11.05 -2.68
CA LEU A 478 -12.09 -11.48 -2.05
C LEU A 478 -12.37 -11.96 -0.62
N SER A 479 -11.72 -13.05 -0.23
CA SER A 479 -11.68 -13.48 1.17
C SER A 479 -10.87 -12.48 2.00
N LYS A 480 -11.09 -12.43 3.31
CA LYS A 480 -10.29 -11.60 4.24
C LYS A 480 -8.79 -11.90 4.10
N ARG A 481 -8.43 -13.15 3.83
CA ARG A 481 -7.04 -13.57 3.63
C ARG A 481 -6.42 -12.91 2.39
N GLU A 482 -7.14 -12.87 1.28
CA GLU A 482 -6.68 -12.24 0.04
C GLU A 482 -6.63 -10.71 0.18
N MET A 483 -7.61 -10.11 0.86
CA MET A 483 -7.63 -8.67 1.13
C MET A 483 -6.44 -8.19 1.96
N LEU A 484 -6.01 -8.99 2.94
CA LEU A 484 -4.92 -8.66 3.86
C LEU A 484 -3.59 -9.32 3.48
N ASP A 485 -3.43 -9.78 2.24
CA ASP A 485 -2.18 -10.38 1.75
C ASP A 485 -1.11 -9.30 1.53
N ARG A 486 -0.34 -9.01 2.59
CA ARG A 486 0.76 -8.06 2.53
C ARG A 486 1.90 -8.52 1.62
N PHE A 487 2.05 -9.83 1.43
CA PHE A 487 3.16 -10.38 0.67
C PHE A 487 3.06 -9.97 -0.80
N GLU A 488 1.92 -10.25 -1.44
CA GLU A 488 1.68 -9.92 -2.84
C GLU A 488 1.43 -8.41 -3.06
N GLN A 489 0.78 -7.75 -2.11
CA GLN A 489 0.41 -6.34 -2.24
C GLN A 489 1.58 -5.39 -2.02
N HIS A 490 2.55 -5.75 -1.16
CA HIS A 490 3.63 -4.87 -0.75
C HIS A 490 4.99 -5.55 -0.65
N THR A 491 5.13 -6.65 0.11
CA THR A 491 6.45 -7.19 0.49
C THR A 491 7.29 -7.59 -0.71
N LEU A 492 6.72 -8.27 -1.71
CA LEU A 492 7.43 -8.64 -2.95
C LEU A 492 7.84 -7.43 -3.79
N LYS A 493 7.12 -6.32 -3.68
CA LYS A 493 7.28 -5.11 -4.48
C LYS A 493 8.11 -4.03 -3.79
N CYS A 494 8.50 -4.25 -2.53
CA CYS A 494 9.31 -3.32 -1.74
C CYS A 494 10.69 -3.92 -1.44
N SER A 495 11.74 -3.27 -1.90
CA SER A 495 13.13 -3.70 -1.71
C SER A 495 13.49 -3.89 -0.23
N SER A 496 13.06 -2.97 0.62
CA SER A 496 13.32 -3.00 2.06
C SER A 496 12.58 -4.14 2.77
N CYS A 497 11.28 -4.30 2.53
CA CYS A 497 10.46 -5.34 3.17
C CYS A 497 10.82 -6.73 2.66
N LYS A 498 11.08 -6.90 1.36
CA LYS A 498 11.55 -8.16 0.78
C LYS A 498 12.87 -8.59 1.39
N GLY A 499 13.85 -7.66 1.45
CA GLY A 499 15.15 -7.97 2.06
C GLY A 499 15.05 -8.27 3.55
N ALA A 500 14.19 -7.59 4.30
CA ALA A 500 13.94 -7.90 5.71
C ALA A 500 13.30 -9.30 5.88
N TYR A 501 12.29 -9.63 5.07
CA TYR A 501 11.65 -10.94 5.06
C TYR A 501 12.64 -12.08 4.79
N GLU A 502 13.45 -11.95 3.74
CA GLU A 502 14.50 -12.92 3.40
C GLU A 502 15.57 -13.02 4.50
N GLY A 503 15.94 -11.89 5.08
CA GLY A 503 16.86 -11.80 6.21
C GLY A 503 16.35 -12.55 7.44
N PHE A 504 15.09 -12.34 7.83
CA PHE A 504 14.47 -13.07 8.96
C PHE A 504 14.40 -14.57 8.71
N LYS A 505 14.06 -15.01 7.50
CA LYS A 505 14.08 -16.45 7.14
C LYS A 505 15.48 -17.04 7.27
N THR A 506 16.50 -16.33 6.86
CA THR A 506 17.89 -16.76 6.97
C THR A 506 18.32 -16.86 8.42
N TRP A 507 18.06 -15.83 9.23
CA TRP A 507 18.38 -15.82 10.65
C TRP A 507 17.64 -16.91 11.43
N GLN A 508 16.38 -17.17 11.11
CA GLN A 508 15.63 -18.27 11.72
C GLN A 508 16.34 -19.61 11.51
N LYS A 509 16.79 -19.90 10.28
CA LYS A 509 17.53 -21.14 9.98
C LYS A 509 18.84 -21.24 10.77
N ILE A 510 19.61 -20.12 10.84
CA ILE A 510 20.85 -20.04 11.60
C ILE A 510 20.60 -20.29 13.09
N LEU A 511 19.59 -19.67 13.68
CA LEU A 511 19.26 -19.79 15.10
C LEU A 511 18.75 -21.20 15.45
N ILE A 512 17.99 -21.84 14.57
CA ILE A 512 17.59 -23.26 14.73
C ILE A 512 18.82 -24.14 14.69
N GLY A 513 19.74 -23.94 13.73
CA GLY A 513 21.00 -24.67 13.66
C GLY A 513 21.87 -24.47 14.92
N ALA A 514 21.97 -23.24 15.42
CA ALA A 514 22.67 -22.93 16.67
C ALA A 514 22.02 -23.61 17.88
N THR A 515 20.68 -23.64 17.96
CA THR A 515 19.95 -24.36 19.00
C THR A 515 20.31 -25.84 19.02
N VAL A 516 20.27 -26.51 17.86
CA VAL A 516 20.63 -27.93 17.73
C VAL A 516 22.08 -28.16 18.13
N LEU A 517 23.00 -27.31 17.67
CA LEU A 517 24.44 -27.41 17.99
C LEU A 517 24.67 -27.26 19.49
N PHE A 518 24.13 -26.23 20.13
CA PHE A 518 24.29 -26.03 21.58
C PHE A 518 23.64 -27.13 22.41
N CYS A 519 22.47 -27.63 22.01
CA CYS A 519 21.85 -28.79 22.64
C CYS A 519 22.75 -30.04 22.53
N ALA A 520 23.26 -30.35 21.33
CA ALA A 520 24.11 -31.52 21.10
C ALA A 520 25.44 -31.45 21.88
N THR A 521 26.04 -30.26 21.95
CA THR A 521 27.33 -30.04 22.62
C THR A 521 27.20 -29.88 24.13
N SER A 522 26.04 -29.56 24.68
CA SER A 522 25.83 -29.34 26.12
C SER A 522 26.07 -30.60 26.98
N GLY A 523 25.96 -31.80 26.41
CA GLY A 523 26.22 -33.05 27.08
C GLY A 523 27.70 -33.50 27.11
N ILE A 524 28.59 -32.86 26.30
CA ILE A 524 29.97 -33.30 26.09
C ILE A 524 30.93 -32.88 27.22
N PRO A 525 30.94 -31.62 27.72
CA PRO A 525 31.90 -31.16 28.71
C PRO A 525 31.70 -31.90 30.05
N SER A 526 32.79 -32.20 30.76
CA SER A 526 32.77 -32.68 32.14
C SER A 526 32.40 -31.58 33.14
N ASP A 527 32.71 -30.34 32.80
CA ASP A 527 32.41 -29.16 33.63
C ASP A 527 30.92 -28.82 33.61
N THR A 528 30.31 -28.80 34.80
CA THR A 528 28.89 -28.50 34.97
C THR A 528 28.55 -27.04 34.59
N GLN A 529 29.46 -26.08 34.84
CA GLN A 529 29.20 -24.67 34.48
C GLN A 529 29.11 -24.52 32.96
N LEU A 530 30.04 -25.15 32.22
CA LEU A 530 30.03 -25.11 30.76
C LEU A 530 28.78 -25.78 30.16
N ARG A 531 28.30 -26.90 30.76
CA ARG A 531 27.03 -27.52 30.36
C ARG A 531 25.85 -26.59 30.53
N VAL A 532 25.75 -25.90 31.67
CA VAL A 532 24.69 -24.94 31.96
C VAL A 532 24.74 -23.77 30.99
N VAL A 533 25.92 -23.23 30.67
CA VAL A 533 26.10 -22.16 29.69
C VAL A 533 25.62 -22.61 28.31
N LEU A 534 26.04 -23.77 27.82
CA LEU A 534 25.62 -24.28 26.51
C LEU A 534 24.11 -24.55 26.45
N ALA A 535 23.53 -25.12 27.49
CA ALA A 535 22.07 -25.28 27.57
C ALA A 535 21.33 -23.92 27.57
N GLY A 536 21.85 -22.95 28.31
CA GLY A 536 21.33 -21.57 28.31
C GLY A 536 21.37 -20.92 26.91
N LEU A 537 22.49 -21.08 26.20
CA LEU A 537 22.62 -20.60 24.82
C LEU A 537 21.65 -21.30 23.87
N ALA A 538 21.38 -22.60 24.06
CA ALA A 538 20.36 -23.30 23.28
C ALA A 538 18.96 -22.72 23.50
N VAL A 539 18.58 -22.46 24.75
CA VAL A 539 17.28 -21.85 25.09
C VAL A 539 17.16 -20.45 24.50
N VAL A 540 18.19 -19.62 24.62
CA VAL A 540 18.22 -18.27 24.06
C VAL A 540 18.10 -18.32 22.52
N SER A 541 18.86 -19.19 21.86
CA SER A 541 18.79 -19.34 20.40
C SER A 541 17.39 -19.79 19.93
N ALA A 542 16.75 -20.72 20.66
CA ALA A 542 15.39 -21.17 20.37
C ALA A 542 14.36 -20.03 20.54
N ALA A 543 14.46 -19.26 21.62
CA ALA A 543 13.58 -18.12 21.87
C ALA A 543 13.75 -17.04 20.79
N LEU A 544 14.99 -16.76 20.38
CA LEU A 544 15.27 -15.82 19.28
C LEU A 544 14.73 -16.35 17.93
N ALA A 545 14.89 -17.65 17.64
CA ALA A 545 14.34 -18.26 16.43
C ALA A 545 12.81 -18.14 16.38
N PHE A 546 12.14 -18.35 17.51
CA PHE A 546 10.69 -18.15 17.63
C PHE A 546 10.29 -16.69 17.40
N THR A 547 11.01 -15.74 18.04
CA THR A 547 10.74 -14.30 17.89
C THR A 547 10.90 -13.86 16.43
N VAL A 548 11.98 -14.29 15.77
CA VAL A 548 12.23 -13.99 14.35
C VAL A 548 11.13 -14.57 13.46
N HIS A 549 10.65 -15.77 13.75
CA HIS A 549 9.52 -16.36 13.04
C HIS A 549 8.22 -15.56 13.20
N GLN A 550 7.94 -15.04 14.41
CA GLN A 550 6.77 -14.17 14.60
C GLN A 550 6.91 -12.84 13.84
N LEU A 551 8.12 -12.27 13.78
CA LEU A 551 8.38 -11.06 12.99
C LEU A 551 8.19 -11.30 11.49
N GLU A 552 8.66 -12.43 10.95
CA GLU A 552 8.50 -12.82 9.55
C GLU A 552 7.03 -12.81 9.10
N LYS A 553 6.12 -13.34 9.94
CA LYS A 553 4.68 -13.40 9.63
C LYS A 553 4.08 -12.03 9.29
N ASN A 554 4.60 -10.95 9.89
CA ASN A 554 4.10 -9.60 9.64
C ASN A 554 4.30 -9.12 8.21
N PHE A 555 5.21 -9.74 7.46
CA PHE A 555 5.46 -9.42 6.05
C PHE A 555 4.56 -10.21 5.09
N VAL A 556 3.85 -11.20 5.59
CA VAL A 556 2.99 -12.08 4.79
C VAL A 556 1.52 -11.75 5.01
N PHE A 557 1.07 -11.87 6.24
CA PHE A 557 -0.33 -11.68 6.61
C PHE A 557 -0.45 -11.37 8.09
N VAL A 558 -1.31 -10.42 8.40
CA VAL A 558 -1.75 -10.16 9.78
C VAL A 558 -3.27 -10.11 9.80
N ASP A 559 -3.87 -10.90 10.65
CA ASP A 559 -5.32 -10.81 10.84
C ASP A 559 -5.65 -9.53 11.60
N TYR A 560 -6.30 -8.59 10.92
CA TYR A 560 -6.69 -7.31 11.48
C TYR A 560 -8.16 -7.34 11.91
N VAL A 561 -8.40 -7.16 13.20
CA VAL A 561 -9.74 -7.15 13.79
C VAL A 561 -9.92 -5.87 14.58
N HIS A 562 -10.75 -4.95 14.09
CA HIS A 562 -11.00 -3.64 14.74
C HIS A 562 -11.49 -3.78 16.18
N ALA A 563 -12.31 -4.79 16.47
CA ALA A 563 -12.87 -5.03 17.79
C ALA A 563 -11.82 -5.50 18.83
N GLU A 564 -10.69 -6.06 18.39
CA GLU A 564 -9.63 -6.58 19.25
C GLU A 564 -8.51 -5.57 19.53
N ILE A 565 -8.63 -4.35 18.98
CA ILE A 565 -7.64 -3.27 19.18
C ILE A 565 -8.01 -2.41 20.40
N ASP A 566 -8.61 -2.97 21.41
CA ASP A 566 -8.97 -2.27 22.67
C ASP A 566 -7.89 -2.34 23.74
#